data_66ac26f6728ded1136971d824bc2cae7
#
_entry.id   66ac26f6728ded1136971d824bc2cae7
#
_cell.length_a   1.000
_cell.length_b   1.000
_cell.length_c   1.000
_cell.angle_alpha   90.00
_cell.angle_beta   90.00
_cell.angle_gamma   90.00
#
_symmetry.space_group_name_H-M   'P 1'
#
loop_
_entity.id
_entity.type
_entity.pdbx_description
1 polymer ?
#
loop_
_entity_poly.entity_id
_entity_poly.type
_entity_poly.pdbx_seq_one_letter_code
_entity_poly.pdbx_strand_id
1 'polypeptide(L)'
;MNFTMPIFSAALPEIFVLSMACVILLVDVYVGKRFSIVTYSLVQLTLFFTFILCAMQFREYPQAVITFSGHYVLDKLAVLVKLFVLVTAFFCFAYGRQYVNYRNISRGEYYLLGLFSILGMLIMASAMSFLTIYLGLELLSLSLYAMVALNKDSGLATEAAIKYFVTGALASGLLLYGISMIYGATGTVEILSLEKMAVFSPAQTAVILLGLVFVLAGMIFKFGAVPFHMWVPDVYQGAPTSVTLFIASAPKIAAFAVLMRILVEAFPSLHVEWEHVLVVVAILSMFFGNLLAIAQTNLKRMLAYSSIAHIGYMLLGIIAGPNSHQGYSAAMFYVTTYVIVAAGAFAVIALLSRSDMEFDQLDDYRGLNTRNPWLAFIMLLLMFSMAGVPPTVGFFAKLGLL
;
A
#
# COMPACT_ATOMS: atom_id res chain seq x y z
N MET A 1 8.81 -27.95 23.29
CA MET A 1 8.95 -26.58 22.78
C MET A 1 9.50 -25.72 23.90
N ASN A 2 10.72 -25.22 23.76
CA ASN A 2 11.26 -24.26 24.73
C ASN A 2 10.60 -22.91 24.42
N PHE A 3 9.74 -22.44 25.30
CA PHE A 3 9.14 -21.12 25.18
C PHE A 3 10.23 -20.06 25.38
N THR A 4 10.56 -19.36 24.31
CA THR A 4 11.45 -18.20 24.37
C THR A 4 10.60 -16.93 24.51
N MET A 5 10.88 -16.10 25.50
CA MET A 5 10.18 -14.82 25.67
C MET A 5 10.32 -13.96 24.43
N PRO A 6 9.21 -13.41 23.85
CA PRO A 6 9.29 -12.52 22.72
C PRO A 6 10.04 -11.23 23.05
N ILE A 7 10.78 -10.71 22.09
CA ILE A 7 11.48 -9.42 22.20
C ILE A 7 10.48 -8.32 21.84
N PHE A 8 9.74 -7.80 22.82
CA PHE A 8 8.71 -6.78 22.62
C PHE A 8 9.28 -5.45 22.12
N SER A 9 10.55 -5.12 22.40
CA SER A 9 11.18 -3.91 21.88
C SER A 9 11.28 -3.89 20.35
N ALA A 10 11.34 -5.04 19.70
CA ALA A 10 11.33 -5.15 18.26
C ALA A 10 9.98 -4.72 17.64
N ALA A 11 8.86 -4.99 18.32
CA ALA A 11 7.51 -4.64 17.89
C ALA A 11 6.97 -3.35 18.57
N LEU A 12 7.85 -2.56 19.19
CA LEU A 12 7.46 -1.35 19.92
C LEU A 12 6.67 -0.33 19.05
N PRO A 13 7.03 -0.07 17.76
CA PRO A 13 6.25 0.82 16.91
C PRO A 13 4.80 0.38 16.72
N GLU A 14 4.55 -0.92 16.48
CA GLU A 14 3.21 -1.48 16.31
C GLU A 14 2.40 -1.41 17.60
N ILE A 15 3.03 -1.76 18.73
CA ILE A 15 2.41 -1.70 20.06
C ILE A 15 2.04 -0.25 20.40
N PHE A 16 2.90 0.71 20.08
CA PHE A 16 2.66 2.12 20.30
C PHE A 16 1.50 2.63 19.46
N VAL A 17 1.46 2.32 18.16
CA VAL A 17 0.35 2.73 17.28
C VAL A 17 -0.97 2.13 17.75
N LEU A 18 -1.00 0.85 18.13
CA LEU A 18 -2.20 0.19 18.64
C LEU A 18 -2.70 0.86 19.93
N SER A 19 -1.79 1.09 20.88
CA SER A 19 -2.13 1.71 22.16
C SER A 19 -2.67 3.12 21.96
N MET A 20 -2.02 3.91 21.10
CA MET A 20 -2.46 5.26 20.77
C MET A 20 -3.79 5.27 20.00
N ALA A 21 -4.03 4.32 19.11
CA ALA A 21 -5.33 4.19 18.42
C ALA A 21 -6.46 3.96 19.42
N CYS A 22 -6.26 3.10 20.45
CA CYS A 22 -7.24 2.90 21.52
C CYS A 22 -7.45 4.17 22.34
N VAL A 23 -6.38 4.89 22.71
CA VAL A 23 -6.48 6.15 23.44
C VAL A 23 -7.22 7.21 22.61
N ILE A 24 -6.86 7.34 21.33
CA ILE A 24 -7.49 8.31 20.43
C ILE A 24 -8.98 8.00 20.23
N LEU A 25 -9.34 6.72 20.13
CA LEU A 25 -10.74 6.28 20.05
C LEU A 25 -11.55 6.82 21.27
N LEU A 26 -11.02 6.61 22.48
CA LEU A 26 -11.67 7.11 23.69
C LEU A 26 -11.75 8.64 23.71
N VAL A 27 -10.66 9.31 23.38
CA VAL A 27 -10.63 10.79 23.32
C VAL A 27 -11.64 11.31 22.29
N ASP A 28 -11.74 10.70 21.12
CA ASP A 28 -12.66 11.13 20.06
C ASP A 28 -14.13 11.01 20.48
N VAL A 29 -14.49 9.95 21.21
CA VAL A 29 -15.86 9.77 21.74
C VAL A 29 -16.25 10.91 22.69
N TYR A 30 -15.34 11.35 23.57
CA TYR A 30 -15.64 12.38 24.59
C TYR A 30 -15.42 13.82 24.11
N VAL A 31 -14.46 14.03 23.20
CA VAL A 31 -13.97 15.37 22.84
C VAL A 31 -14.19 15.68 21.36
N GLY A 32 -14.25 14.66 20.50
CA GLY A 32 -14.09 14.76 19.05
C GLY A 32 -15.09 15.68 18.34
N LYS A 33 -16.36 15.66 18.72
CA LYS A 33 -17.38 16.52 18.08
C LYS A 33 -17.14 18.02 18.30
N ARG A 34 -16.52 18.40 19.42
CA ARG A 34 -16.27 19.81 19.78
C ARG A 34 -14.89 20.31 19.35
N PHE A 35 -13.89 19.43 19.33
CA PHE A 35 -12.50 19.80 19.07
C PHE A 35 -11.80 18.78 18.13
N SER A 36 -12.25 18.69 16.89
CA SER A 36 -11.67 17.79 15.87
C SER A 36 -10.17 17.98 15.62
N ILE A 37 -9.61 19.14 16.02
CA ILE A 37 -8.17 19.41 15.95
C ILE A 37 -7.38 18.51 16.92
N VAL A 38 -7.99 18.10 18.06
CA VAL A 38 -7.33 17.26 19.06
C VAL A 38 -7.07 15.88 18.48
N THR A 39 -8.09 15.25 17.88
CA THR A 39 -7.96 13.93 17.24
C THR A 39 -6.89 13.96 16.14
N TYR A 40 -6.93 14.97 15.25
CA TYR A 40 -5.92 15.16 14.21
C TYR A 40 -4.51 15.30 14.79
N SER A 41 -4.34 16.16 15.80
CA SER A 41 -3.02 16.42 16.39
C SER A 41 -2.47 15.18 17.09
N LEU A 42 -3.29 14.43 17.81
CA LEU A 42 -2.88 13.16 18.43
C LEU A 42 -2.44 12.13 17.40
N VAL A 43 -3.16 12.03 16.28
CA VAL A 43 -2.78 11.12 15.18
C VAL A 43 -1.43 11.54 14.58
N GLN A 44 -1.23 12.83 14.29
CA GLN A 44 0.04 13.31 13.74
C GLN A 44 1.21 13.11 14.73
N LEU A 45 1.00 13.34 16.01
CA LEU A 45 1.98 13.07 17.05
C LEU A 45 2.28 11.56 17.15
N THR A 46 1.26 10.71 17.05
CA THR A 46 1.45 9.24 17.01
C THR A 46 2.35 8.84 15.86
N LEU A 47 2.08 9.33 14.64
CA LEU A 47 2.90 9.02 13.48
C LEU A 47 4.33 9.53 13.63
N PHE A 48 4.51 10.74 14.15
CA PHE A 48 5.82 11.34 14.39
C PHE A 48 6.65 10.55 15.40
N PHE A 49 6.06 10.19 16.55
CA PHE A 49 6.78 9.39 17.56
C PHE A 49 7.05 7.96 17.06
N THR A 50 6.11 7.35 16.33
CA THR A 50 6.34 6.04 15.71
C THR A 50 7.49 6.10 14.71
N PHE A 51 7.59 7.18 13.91
CA PHE A 51 8.72 7.39 13.01
C PHE A 51 10.05 7.46 13.76
N ILE A 52 10.11 8.18 14.88
CA ILE A 52 11.32 8.25 15.73
C ILE A 52 11.67 6.86 16.26
N LEU A 53 10.70 6.10 16.76
CA LEU A 53 10.93 4.73 17.24
C LEU A 53 11.51 3.83 16.15
N CYS A 54 10.95 3.86 14.94
CA CYS A 54 11.50 3.12 13.80
C CYS A 54 12.93 3.58 13.43
N ALA A 55 13.18 4.89 13.42
CA ALA A 55 14.51 5.43 13.14
C ALA A 55 15.56 5.05 14.20
N MET A 56 15.16 4.95 15.46
CA MET A 56 16.02 4.43 16.53
C MET A 56 16.32 2.95 16.31
N GLN A 57 15.32 2.14 16.00
CA GLN A 57 15.49 0.71 15.69
C GLN A 57 16.46 0.46 14.53
N PHE A 58 16.49 1.34 13.52
CA PHE A 58 17.43 1.23 12.40
C PHE A 58 18.91 1.28 12.84
N ARG A 59 19.21 1.99 13.93
CA ARG A 59 20.56 2.12 14.50
C ARG A 59 20.82 1.03 15.54
N GLU A 60 19.83 0.71 16.36
CA GLU A 60 19.97 -0.21 17.50
C GLU A 60 20.10 -1.67 17.03
N TYR A 61 19.42 -2.03 15.93
CA TYR A 61 19.41 -3.41 15.41
C TYR A 61 20.10 -3.48 14.03
N PRO A 62 21.45 -3.56 13.97
CA PRO A 62 22.19 -3.65 12.71
C PRO A 62 21.99 -4.98 11.99
N GLN A 63 21.62 -6.04 12.72
CA GLN A 63 21.31 -7.37 12.21
C GLN A 63 19.81 -7.66 12.35
N ALA A 64 19.29 -8.56 11.50
CA ALA A 64 17.92 -8.99 11.58
C ALA A 64 17.61 -9.71 12.89
N VAL A 65 16.53 -9.30 13.55
CA VAL A 65 16.04 -9.92 14.79
C VAL A 65 14.72 -10.60 14.50
N ILE A 66 14.68 -11.93 14.71
CA ILE A 66 13.49 -12.74 14.55
C ILE A 66 12.91 -13.02 15.93
N THR A 67 11.63 -12.77 16.12
CA THR A 67 10.94 -12.90 17.40
C THR A 67 9.51 -13.41 17.21
N PHE A 68 8.75 -13.54 18.30
CA PHE A 68 7.38 -14.09 18.27
C PHE A 68 7.33 -15.45 17.57
N SER A 69 8.21 -16.37 17.99
CA SER A 69 8.28 -17.75 17.46
C SER A 69 8.43 -17.82 15.93
N GLY A 70 9.20 -16.90 15.33
CA GLY A 70 9.45 -16.90 13.87
C GLY A 70 8.42 -16.12 13.04
N HIS A 71 7.39 -15.54 13.69
CA HIS A 71 6.32 -14.83 12.95
C HIS A 71 6.61 -13.36 12.65
N TYR A 72 7.62 -12.79 13.29
CA TYR A 72 7.96 -11.36 13.18
C TYR A 72 9.46 -11.18 12.98
N VAL A 73 9.84 -10.29 12.06
CA VAL A 73 11.23 -9.92 11.81
C VAL A 73 11.40 -8.40 11.86
N LEU A 74 12.45 -7.96 12.51
CA LEU A 74 12.95 -6.60 12.45
C LEU A 74 14.26 -6.60 11.68
N ASP A 75 14.24 -6.18 10.43
CA ASP A 75 15.38 -6.05 9.54
C ASP A 75 15.39 -4.69 8.82
N LYS A 76 16.39 -4.43 8.01
CA LYS A 76 16.54 -3.15 7.31
C LYS A 76 15.39 -2.89 6.33
N LEU A 77 14.88 -3.94 5.65
CA LEU A 77 13.75 -3.81 4.74
C LEU A 77 12.48 -3.39 5.50
N ALA A 78 12.17 -4.08 6.60
CA ALA A 78 11.01 -3.75 7.43
C ALA A 78 11.06 -2.31 7.94
N VAL A 79 12.20 -1.89 8.49
CA VAL A 79 12.36 -0.54 9.04
C VAL A 79 12.23 0.52 7.95
N LEU A 80 12.89 0.36 6.79
CA LEU A 80 12.79 1.31 5.68
C LEU A 80 11.35 1.43 5.17
N VAL A 81 10.66 0.31 4.97
CA VAL A 81 9.25 0.29 4.56
C VAL A 81 8.37 1.01 5.57
N LYS A 82 8.54 0.75 6.87
CA LYS A 82 7.82 1.44 7.95
C LYS A 82 8.05 2.95 7.91
N LEU A 83 9.29 3.39 7.77
CA LEU A 83 9.61 4.81 7.68
C LEU A 83 8.91 5.48 6.49
N PHE A 84 8.95 4.87 5.30
CA PHE A 84 8.27 5.42 4.12
C PHE A 84 6.74 5.41 4.28
N VAL A 85 6.15 4.36 4.85
CA VAL A 85 4.71 4.31 5.14
C VAL A 85 4.31 5.43 6.09
N LEU A 86 5.06 5.63 7.18
CA LEU A 86 4.76 6.66 8.18
C LEU A 86 4.88 8.09 7.62
N VAL A 87 5.94 8.38 6.86
CA VAL A 87 6.11 9.68 6.20
C VAL A 87 4.98 9.93 5.20
N THR A 88 4.67 8.94 4.37
CA THR A 88 3.58 9.07 3.38
C THR A 88 2.23 9.30 4.08
N ALA A 89 1.92 8.52 5.11
CA ALA A 89 0.67 8.67 5.88
C ALA A 89 0.57 10.02 6.59
N PHE A 90 1.69 10.51 7.16
CA PHE A 90 1.76 11.83 7.78
C PHE A 90 1.34 12.93 6.81
N PHE A 91 1.90 12.94 5.60
CA PHE A 91 1.55 13.92 4.57
C PHE A 91 0.15 13.70 4.01
N CYS A 92 -0.31 12.46 3.83
CA CYS A 92 -1.69 12.18 3.40
C CYS A 92 -2.72 12.78 4.36
N PHE A 93 -2.54 12.61 5.66
CA PHE A 93 -3.43 13.20 6.65
C PHE A 93 -3.31 14.72 6.75
N ALA A 94 -2.10 15.27 6.57
CA ALA A 94 -1.89 16.71 6.54
C ALA A 94 -2.63 17.37 5.35
N TYR A 95 -2.46 16.84 4.15
CA TYR A 95 -3.12 17.36 2.94
C TYR A 95 -4.62 17.07 2.92
N GLY A 96 -5.03 15.89 3.40
CA GLY A 96 -6.44 15.48 3.46
C GLY A 96 -7.27 16.25 4.49
N ARG A 97 -6.65 16.88 5.51
CA ARG A 97 -7.33 17.54 6.63
C ARG A 97 -8.36 18.59 6.19
N GLN A 98 -7.96 19.47 5.28
CA GLN A 98 -8.82 20.55 4.80
C GLN A 98 -10.02 20.01 4.03
N TYR A 99 -9.80 19.03 3.18
CA TYR A 99 -10.83 18.32 2.43
C TYR A 99 -11.85 17.63 3.35
N VAL A 100 -11.39 16.87 4.35
CA VAL A 100 -12.23 16.20 5.35
C VAL A 100 -13.09 17.20 6.10
N ASN A 101 -12.53 18.38 6.43
CA ASN A 101 -13.26 19.46 7.11
C ASN A 101 -14.36 20.08 6.23
N TYR A 102 -14.06 20.39 4.96
CA TYR A 102 -15.03 21.02 4.06
C TYR A 102 -16.17 20.08 3.66
N ARG A 103 -15.89 18.80 3.53
CA ARG A 103 -16.87 17.78 3.13
C ARG A 103 -17.66 17.19 4.30
N ASN A 104 -17.46 17.67 5.53
CA ASN A 104 -18.10 17.13 6.74
C ASN A 104 -18.00 15.60 6.87
N ILE A 105 -16.91 15.00 6.36
CA ILE A 105 -16.66 13.58 6.52
C ILE A 105 -16.42 13.31 8.01
N SER A 106 -16.91 12.18 8.51
CA SER A 106 -16.71 11.72 9.89
C SER A 106 -15.22 11.75 10.27
N ARG A 107 -14.83 12.79 11.00
CA ARG A 107 -13.42 13.15 11.23
C ARG A 107 -12.69 12.15 12.11
N GLY A 108 -13.35 11.72 13.19
CA GLY A 108 -12.78 10.74 14.11
C GLY A 108 -12.54 9.40 13.44
N GLU A 109 -13.56 8.89 12.78
CA GLU A 109 -13.52 7.61 12.09
C GLU A 109 -12.48 7.62 10.94
N TYR A 110 -12.34 8.71 10.19
CA TYR A 110 -11.34 8.85 9.13
C TYR A 110 -9.92 8.62 9.66
N TYR A 111 -9.57 9.29 10.76
CA TYR A 111 -8.24 9.19 11.34
C TYR A 111 -7.99 7.86 12.04
N LEU A 112 -9.00 7.33 12.75
CA LEU A 112 -8.88 6.04 13.44
C LEU A 112 -8.74 4.87 12.47
N LEU A 113 -9.59 4.79 11.46
CA LEU A 113 -9.47 3.78 10.41
C LEU A 113 -8.13 3.90 9.67
N GLY A 114 -7.66 5.13 9.45
CA GLY A 114 -6.34 5.38 8.91
C GLY A 114 -5.22 4.83 9.81
N LEU A 115 -5.29 5.00 11.13
CA LEU A 115 -4.32 4.41 12.06
C LEU A 115 -4.34 2.88 12.07
N PHE A 116 -5.53 2.25 12.05
CA PHE A 116 -5.63 0.79 11.93
C PHE A 116 -5.07 0.29 10.61
N SER A 117 -5.32 1.02 9.52
CA SER A 117 -4.72 0.75 8.22
C SER A 117 -3.18 0.81 8.26
N ILE A 118 -2.62 1.84 8.94
CA ILE A 118 -1.18 1.99 9.13
C ILE A 118 -0.63 0.86 9.99
N LEU A 119 -1.29 0.50 11.07
CA LEU A 119 -0.90 -0.64 11.90
C LEU A 119 -0.82 -1.93 11.08
N GLY A 120 -1.83 -2.19 10.22
CA GLY A 120 -1.79 -3.31 9.27
C GLY A 120 -0.57 -3.27 8.36
N MET A 121 -0.21 -2.09 7.82
CA MET A 121 0.97 -1.91 6.99
C MET A 121 2.28 -2.14 7.74
N LEU A 122 2.40 -1.69 8.99
CA LEU A 122 3.58 -1.94 9.83
C LEU A 122 3.75 -3.43 10.12
N ILE A 123 2.65 -4.13 10.45
CA ILE A 123 2.65 -5.59 10.64
C ILE A 123 3.08 -6.30 9.36
N MET A 124 2.54 -5.92 8.19
CA MET A 124 2.92 -6.49 6.90
C MET A 124 4.42 -6.34 6.60
N ALA A 125 5.00 -5.18 6.91
CA ALA A 125 6.42 -4.91 6.69
C ALA A 125 7.34 -5.86 7.48
N SER A 126 6.92 -6.27 8.67
CA SER A 126 7.67 -7.15 9.58
C SER A 126 7.17 -8.59 9.63
N ALA A 127 6.20 -8.95 8.79
CA ALA A 127 5.64 -10.29 8.79
C ALA A 127 6.65 -11.31 8.26
N MET A 128 6.84 -12.41 9.01
CA MET A 128 7.72 -13.52 8.64
C MET A 128 6.96 -14.87 8.62
N SER A 129 5.64 -14.80 8.57
CA SER A 129 4.75 -15.93 8.34
C SER A 129 3.54 -15.53 7.50
N PHE A 130 2.99 -16.47 6.76
CA PHE A 130 1.79 -16.23 5.96
C PHE A 130 0.59 -15.80 6.81
N LEU A 131 0.49 -16.28 8.06
CA LEU A 131 -0.58 -15.87 8.98
C LEU A 131 -0.44 -14.40 9.37
N THR A 132 0.78 -13.94 9.69
CA THR A 132 1.03 -12.54 10.05
C THR A 132 0.83 -11.62 8.85
N ILE A 133 1.25 -12.06 7.64
CA ILE A 133 0.95 -11.36 6.38
C ILE A 133 -0.57 -11.19 6.22
N TYR A 134 -1.32 -12.28 6.36
CA TYR A 134 -2.77 -12.26 6.21
C TYR A 134 -3.45 -11.33 7.21
N LEU A 135 -3.09 -11.41 8.49
CA LEU A 135 -3.64 -10.54 9.54
C LEU A 135 -3.36 -9.05 9.27
N GLY A 136 -2.13 -8.70 8.91
CA GLY A 136 -1.77 -7.32 8.56
C GLY A 136 -2.53 -6.82 7.33
N LEU A 137 -2.67 -7.68 6.32
CA LEU A 137 -3.37 -7.38 5.08
C LEU A 137 -4.89 -7.19 5.30
N GLU A 138 -5.52 -8.02 6.15
CA GLU A 138 -6.94 -7.88 6.51
C GLU A 138 -7.20 -6.62 7.33
N LEU A 139 -6.35 -6.33 8.32
CA LEU A 139 -6.46 -5.10 9.12
C LEU A 139 -6.38 -3.85 8.23
N LEU A 140 -5.43 -3.82 7.29
CA LEU A 140 -5.33 -2.79 6.26
C LEU A 140 -6.60 -2.71 5.41
N SER A 141 -7.07 -3.86 4.89
CA SER A 141 -8.15 -3.93 3.90
C SER A 141 -9.49 -3.50 4.47
N LEU A 142 -9.89 -4.08 5.61
CA LEU A 142 -11.15 -3.77 6.28
C LEU A 142 -11.23 -2.28 6.68
N SER A 143 -10.11 -1.72 7.15
CA SER A 143 -10.03 -0.30 7.45
C SER A 143 -10.25 0.57 6.20
N LEU A 144 -9.62 0.21 5.07
CA LEU A 144 -9.79 0.95 3.82
C LEU A 144 -11.19 0.81 3.23
N TYR A 145 -11.82 -0.36 3.32
CA TYR A 145 -13.21 -0.56 2.85
C TYR A 145 -14.16 0.40 3.60
N ALA A 146 -14.01 0.47 4.93
CA ALA A 146 -14.78 1.40 5.74
C ALA A 146 -14.48 2.87 5.42
N MET A 147 -13.20 3.21 5.16
CA MET A 147 -12.82 4.58 4.77
C MET A 147 -13.48 5.02 3.45
N VAL A 148 -13.57 4.15 2.45
CA VAL A 148 -14.25 4.46 1.17
C VAL A 148 -15.72 4.77 1.39
N ALA A 149 -16.37 4.09 2.35
CA ALA A 149 -17.78 4.27 2.69
C ALA A 149 -18.07 5.49 3.59
N LEU A 150 -17.08 6.28 4.02
CA LEU A 150 -17.28 7.37 4.98
C LEU A 150 -18.23 8.47 4.49
N ASN A 151 -18.30 8.70 3.18
CA ASN A 151 -19.28 9.63 2.61
C ASN A 151 -20.59 8.90 2.31
N LYS A 152 -21.37 8.64 3.35
CA LYS A 152 -22.59 7.83 3.33
C LYS A 152 -23.70 8.38 2.41
N ASP A 153 -23.72 9.70 2.20
CA ASP A 153 -24.74 10.37 1.40
C ASP A 153 -24.42 10.35 -0.10
N SER A 154 -23.23 9.87 -0.49
CA SER A 154 -22.81 9.74 -1.87
C SER A 154 -23.07 8.33 -2.42
N GLY A 155 -23.98 8.22 -3.39
CA GLY A 155 -24.23 6.94 -4.09
C GLY A 155 -22.96 6.40 -4.76
N LEU A 156 -22.10 7.26 -5.32
CA LEU A 156 -20.83 6.86 -5.94
C LEU A 156 -19.86 6.27 -4.90
N ALA A 157 -19.75 6.87 -3.71
CA ALA A 157 -18.89 6.36 -2.65
C ALA A 157 -19.40 5.03 -2.11
N THR A 158 -20.71 4.87 -1.96
CA THR A 158 -21.34 3.62 -1.52
C THR A 158 -21.12 2.49 -2.54
N GLU A 159 -21.32 2.76 -3.83
CA GLU A 159 -21.05 1.80 -4.92
C GLU A 159 -19.57 1.40 -4.95
N ALA A 160 -18.66 2.38 -4.86
CA ALA A 160 -17.22 2.13 -4.80
C ALA A 160 -16.83 1.26 -3.60
N ALA A 161 -17.41 1.53 -2.41
CA ALA A 161 -17.16 0.76 -1.19
C ALA A 161 -17.64 -0.69 -1.34
N ILE A 162 -18.83 -0.92 -1.88
CA ILE A 162 -19.36 -2.27 -2.11
C ILE A 162 -18.49 -3.03 -3.11
N LYS A 163 -18.12 -2.42 -4.24
CA LYS A 163 -17.23 -3.02 -5.23
C LYS A 163 -15.87 -3.39 -4.61
N TYR A 164 -15.30 -2.49 -3.82
CA TYR A 164 -14.01 -2.72 -3.18
C TYR A 164 -14.08 -3.84 -2.13
N PHE A 165 -15.13 -3.84 -1.31
CA PHE A 165 -15.34 -4.87 -0.30
C PHE A 165 -15.56 -6.25 -0.91
N VAL A 166 -16.48 -6.39 -1.87
CA VAL A 166 -16.83 -7.69 -2.46
C VAL A 166 -15.66 -8.29 -3.24
N THR A 167 -15.01 -7.49 -4.09
CA THR A 167 -13.85 -7.97 -4.87
C THR A 167 -12.63 -8.21 -3.97
N GLY A 168 -12.48 -7.41 -2.91
CA GLY A 168 -11.42 -7.56 -1.94
C GLY A 168 -11.60 -8.82 -1.07
N ALA A 169 -12.81 -9.10 -0.60
CA ALA A 169 -13.12 -10.33 0.13
C ALA A 169 -12.85 -11.59 -0.71
N LEU A 170 -13.18 -11.54 -2.02
CA LEU A 170 -12.85 -12.62 -2.94
C LEU A 170 -11.33 -12.80 -3.07
N ALA A 171 -10.57 -11.71 -3.23
CA ALA A 171 -9.12 -11.76 -3.34
C ALA A 171 -8.46 -12.28 -2.06
N SER A 172 -8.95 -11.87 -0.87
CA SER A 172 -8.52 -12.41 0.43
C SER A 172 -8.82 -13.90 0.55
N GLY A 173 -9.97 -14.34 0.07
CA GLY A 173 -10.32 -15.77 0.03
C GLY A 173 -9.38 -16.59 -0.86
N LEU A 174 -9.01 -16.06 -2.04
CA LEU A 174 -8.01 -16.68 -2.92
C LEU A 174 -6.64 -16.76 -2.24
N LEU A 175 -6.18 -15.66 -1.63
CA LEU A 175 -4.92 -15.62 -0.90
C LEU A 175 -4.89 -16.67 0.23
N LEU A 176 -5.94 -16.73 1.06
CA LEU A 176 -6.03 -17.67 2.16
C LEU A 176 -6.09 -19.13 1.67
N TYR A 177 -6.81 -19.38 0.57
CA TYR A 177 -6.84 -20.70 -0.07
C TYR A 177 -5.45 -21.11 -0.56
N GLY A 178 -4.71 -20.20 -1.20
CA GLY A 178 -3.32 -20.43 -1.61
C GLY A 178 -2.41 -20.75 -0.43
N ILE A 179 -2.52 -20.00 0.68
CA ILE A 179 -1.80 -20.28 1.93
C ILE A 179 -2.13 -21.68 2.47
N SER A 180 -3.40 -22.06 2.45
CA SER A 180 -3.85 -23.39 2.89
C SER A 180 -3.23 -24.52 2.04
N MET A 181 -3.12 -24.34 0.73
CA MET A 181 -2.48 -25.30 -0.17
C MET A 181 -0.98 -25.43 0.12
N ILE A 182 -0.28 -24.30 0.29
CA ILE A 182 1.15 -24.29 0.66
C ILE A 182 1.35 -25.01 1.99
N TYR A 183 0.52 -24.70 3.00
CA TYR A 183 0.57 -25.39 4.29
C TYR A 183 0.30 -26.90 4.17
N GLY A 184 -0.70 -27.30 3.38
CA GLY A 184 -1.01 -28.70 3.14
C GLY A 184 0.13 -29.49 2.50
N ALA A 185 0.93 -28.84 1.64
CA ALA A 185 2.09 -29.45 0.98
C ALA A 185 3.36 -29.48 1.84
N THR A 186 3.53 -28.46 2.72
CA THR A 186 4.80 -28.23 3.45
C THR A 186 4.71 -28.45 4.94
N GLY A 187 3.50 -28.39 5.53
CA GLY A 187 3.27 -28.46 6.97
C GLY A 187 3.66 -27.20 7.74
N THR A 188 4.06 -26.12 7.07
CA THR A 188 4.48 -24.87 7.71
C THR A 188 3.89 -23.64 7.05
N VAL A 189 3.73 -22.56 7.82
CA VAL A 189 3.36 -21.22 7.37
C VAL A 189 4.47 -20.20 7.53
N GLU A 190 5.61 -20.62 8.09
CA GLU A 190 6.76 -19.77 8.39
C GLU A 190 7.65 -19.64 7.15
N ILE A 191 7.97 -18.40 6.76
CA ILE A 191 8.77 -18.08 5.58
C ILE A 191 10.17 -18.69 5.67
N LEU A 192 10.85 -18.55 6.82
CA LEU A 192 12.17 -19.12 7.03
C LEU A 192 12.21 -20.65 6.98
N SER A 193 11.13 -21.30 7.39
CA SER A 193 11.04 -22.77 7.34
C SER A 193 10.86 -23.23 5.89
N LEU A 194 10.13 -22.46 5.07
CA LEU A 194 9.97 -22.70 3.62
C LEU A 194 11.27 -22.51 2.85
N GLU A 195 12.01 -21.44 3.12
CA GLU A 195 13.32 -21.16 2.54
C GLU A 195 14.29 -22.36 2.70
N LYS A 196 14.29 -22.96 3.90
CA LYS A 196 15.14 -24.12 4.23
C LYS A 196 14.73 -25.42 3.54
N MET A 197 13.49 -25.51 3.05
CA MET A 197 13.00 -26.65 2.26
C MET A 197 13.45 -26.52 0.80
N ALA A 198 14.76 -26.63 0.54
CA ALA A 198 15.36 -26.38 -0.76
C ALA A 198 14.91 -27.37 -1.86
N VAL A 199 14.37 -28.54 -1.49
CA VAL A 199 13.97 -29.58 -2.45
C VAL A 199 12.57 -30.09 -2.07
N PHE A 200 11.65 -29.93 -3.02
CA PHE A 200 10.29 -30.47 -2.93
C PHE A 200 10.14 -31.68 -3.84
N SER A 201 9.34 -32.65 -3.48
CA SER A 201 8.94 -33.70 -4.41
C SER A 201 8.10 -33.11 -5.55
N PRO A 202 8.06 -33.74 -6.74
CA PRO A 202 7.27 -33.24 -7.87
C PRO A 202 5.80 -32.99 -7.52
N ALA A 203 5.20 -33.84 -6.71
CA ALA A 203 3.82 -33.68 -6.25
C ALA A 203 3.65 -32.46 -5.32
N GLN A 204 4.57 -32.26 -4.38
CA GLN A 204 4.57 -31.08 -3.51
C GLN A 204 4.77 -29.80 -4.33
N THR A 205 5.73 -29.78 -5.28
CA THR A 205 5.98 -28.63 -6.15
C THR A 205 4.72 -28.21 -6.90
N ALA A 206 3.96 -29.16 -7.48
CA ALA A 206 2.73 -28.84 -8.20
C ALA A 206 1.68 -28.17 -7.29
N VAL A 207 1.51 -28.66 -6.05
CA VAL A 207 0.56 -28.08 -5.09
C VAL A 207 1.05 -26.71 -4.61
N ILE A 208 2.35 -26.54 -4.34
CA ILE A 208 2.93 -25.26 -3.92
C ILE A 208 2.80 -24.23 -5.03
N LEU A 209 3.09 -24.59 -6.29
CA LEU A 209 2.94 -23.67 -7.43
C LEU A 209 1.49 -23.21 -7.60
N LEU A 210 0.54 -24.13 -7.50
CA LEU A 210 -0.87 -23.77 -7.55
C LEU A 210 -1.25 -22.85 -6.38
N GLY A 211 -0.80 -23.16 -5.16
CA GLY A 211 -0.98 -22.31 -3.99
C GLY A 211 -0.36 -20.94 -4.17
N LEU A 212 0.85 -20.87 -4.74
CA LEU A 212 1.56 -19.60 -5.00
C LEU A 212 0.81 -18.75 -6.03
N VAL A 213 0.23 -19.35 -7.08
CA VAL A 213 -0.62 -18.61 -8.04
C VAL A 213 -1.81 -17.97 -7.35
N PHE A 214 -2.48 -18.66 -6.42
CA PHE A 214 -3.58 -18.07 -5.64
C PHE A 214 -3.11 -16.97 -4.69
N VAL A 215 -1.96 -17.13 -4.03
CA VAL A 215 -1.35 -16.10 -3.20
C VAL A 215 -1.01 -14.86 -4.05
N LEU A 216 -0.40 -15.08 -5.22
CA LEU A 216 -0.09 -14.00 -6.16
C LEU A 216 -1.35 -13.30 -6.68
N ALA A 217 -2.44 -14.04 -6.95
CA ALA A 217 -3.71 -13.43 -7.34
C ALA A 217 -4.22 -12.43 -6.29
N GLY A 218 -4.15 -12.78 -5.00
CA GLY A 218 -4.48 -11.86 -3.91
C GLY A 218 -3.56 -10.65 -3.83
N MET A 219 -2.25 -10.84 -4.04
CA MET A 219 -1.27 -9.75 -4.05
C MET A 219 -1.43 -8.84 -5.27
N ILE A 220 -1.67 -9.41 -6.46
CA ILE A 220 -1.93 -8.68 -7.71
C ILE A 220 -3.19 -7.82 -7.55
N PHE A 221 -4.25 -8.35 -6.92
CA PHE A 221 -5.43 -7.57 -6.56
C PHE A 221 -5.07 -6.39 -5.65
N LYS A 222 -4.25 -6.62 -4.62
CA LYS A 222 -3.84 -5.57 -3.67
C LYS A 222 -3.08 -4.43 -4.32
N PHE A 223 -2.23 -4.74 -5.29
CA PHE A 223 -1.57 -3.73 -6.13
C PHE A 223 -2.51 -3.06 -7.13
N GLY A 224 -3.60 -3.71 -7.46
CA GLY A 224 -4.49 -3.29 -8.53
C GLY A 224 -3.91 -3.56 -9.92
N ALA A 225 -3.11 -4.63 -10.09
CA ALA A 225 -2.57 -5.00 -11.39
C ALA A 225 -3.52 -5.93 -12.17
N VAL A 226 -3.34 -5.99 -13.49
CA VAL A 226 -4.13 -6.85 -14.37
C VAL A 226 -3.82 -8.33 -14.08
N PRO A 227 -4.84 -9.23 -14.00
CA PRO A 227 -6.25 -9.05 -14.35
C PRO A 227 -7.15 -8.54 -13.20
N PHE A 228 -6.66 -8.42 -11.98
CA PHE A 228 -7.46 -8.10 -10.79
C PHE A 228 -7.55 -6.59 -10.50
N HIS A 229 -7.49 -5.75 -11.52
CA HIS A 229 -7.41 -4.28 -11.42
C HIS A 229 -8.75 -3.55 -11.41
N MET A 230 -9.87 -4.23 -11.71
CA MET A 230 -11.16 -3.61 -12.01
C MET A 230 -11.71 -2.69 -10.91
N TRP A 231 -11.33 -2.94 -9.66
CA TRP A 231 -11.74 -2.13 -8.53
C TRP A 231 -11.06 -0.74 -8.49
N VAL A 232 -9.83 -0.62 -9.03
CA VAL A 232 -8.99 0.58 -8.86
C VAL A 232 -9.62 1.83 -9.48
N PRO A 233 -10.09 1.83 -10.74
CA PRO A 233 -10.68 3.02 -11.34
C PRO A 233 -11.98 3.45 -10.64
N ASP A 234 -12.82 2.50 -10.27
CA ASP A 234 -14.12 2.77 -9.64
C ASP A 234 -13.94 3.29 -8.20
N VAL A 235 -13.03 2.69 -7.44
CA VAL A 235 -12.74 3.10 -6.06
C VAL A 235 -12.03 4.45 -6.01
N TYR A 236 -11.05 4.69 -6.90
CA TYR A 236 -10.33 5.95 -6.90
C TYR A 236 -11.23 7.12 -7.31
N GLN A 237 -12.15 6.89 -8.24
CA GLN A 237 -13.12 7.90 -8.64
C GLN A 237 -14.20 8.12 -7.57
N GLY A 238 -14.78 7.04 -7.03
CA GLY A 238 -15.95 7.12 -6.14
C GLY A 238 -15.61 7.45 -4.68
N ALA A 239 -14.42 7.08 -4.19
CA ALA A 239 -14.01 7.41 -2.84
C ALA A 239 -13.79 8.92 -2.64
N PRO A 240 -13.97 9.44 -1.41
CA PRO A 240 -13.54 10.79 -1.07
C PRO A 240 -12.07 10.99 -1.43
N THR A 241 -11.70 12.14 -2.01
CA THR A 241 -10.34 12.35 -2.54
C THR A 241 -9.26 12.22 -1.47
N SER A 242 -9.53 12.57 -0.21
CA SER A 242 -8.60 12.32 0.91
C SER A 242 -8.37 10.84 1.18
N VAL A 243 -9.36 9.99 0.95
CA VAL A 243 -9.25 8.52 1.06
C VAL A 243 -8.51 7.96 -0.14
N THR A 244 -8.82 8.44 -1.36
CA THR A 244 -8.10 8.06 -2.57
C THR A 244 -6.61 8.38 -2.48
N LEU A 245 -6.26 9.57 -1.96
CA LEU A 245 -4.89 10.00 -1.67
C LEU A 245 -4.14 8.96 -0.82
N PHE A 246 -4.79 8.43 0.21
CA PHE A 246 -4.19 7.45 1.11
C PHE A 246 -4.10 6.04 0.46
N ILE A 247 -5.18 5.56 -0.19
CA ILE A 247 -5.21 4.24 -0.85
C ILE A 247 -4.20 4.16 -2.01
N ALA A 248 -4.05 5.23 -2.76
CA ALA A 248 -3.15 5.29 -3.91
C ALA A 248 -1.66 5.29 -3.53
N SER A 249 -1.34 5.50 -2.26
CA SER A 249 0.02 5.76 -1.78
C SER A 249 0.55 4.68 -0.82
N ALA A 250 0.50 4.91 0.47
CA ALA A 250 1.15 4.10 1.51
C ALA A 250 0.90 2.58 1.41
N PRO A 251 -0.31 2.06 1.10
CA PRO A 251 -0.56 0.63 1.01
C PRO A 251 0.29 -0.12 0.00
N LYS A 252 0.73 0.55 -1.07
CA LYS A 252 1.56 -0.07 -2.10
C LYS A 252 2.98 -0.36 -1.64
N ILE A 253 3.53 0.48 -0.76
CA ILE A 253 4.86 0.24 -0.16
C ILE A 253 4.82 -1.00 0.73
N ALA A 254 3.78 -1.14 1.56
CA ALA A 254 3.61 -2.31 2.41
C ALA A 254 3.37 -3.60 1.60
N ALA A 255 2.55 -3.52 0.55
CA ALA A 255 2.32 -4.64 -0.35
C ALA A 255 3.62 -5.08 -1.07
N PHE A 256 4.48 -4.12 -1.47
CA PHE A 256 5.80 -4.41 -2.03
C PHE A 256 6.67 -5.23 -1.07
N ALA A 257 6.72 -4.84 0.21
CA ALA A 257 7.48 -5.60 1.21
C ALA A 257 6.99 -7.05 1.34
N VAL A 258 5.67 -7.25 1.37
CA VAL A 258 5.06 -8.60 1.43
C VAL A 258 5.42 -9.41 0.17
N LEU A 259 5.35 -8.80 -1.01
CA LEU A 259 5.70 -9.49 -2.26
C LEU A 259 7.16 -9.95 -2.26
N MET A 260 8.07 -9.09 -1.76
CA MET A 260 9.49 -9.45 -1.59
C MET A 260 9.66 -10.62 -0.61
N ARG A 261 8.97 -10.61 0.55
CA ARG A 261 9.02 -11.71 1.51
C ARG A 261 8.55 -13.03 0.91
N ILE A 262 7.45 -13.00 0.16
CA ILE A 262 6.88 -14.22 -0.44
C ILE A 262 7.76 -14.76 -1.56
N LEU A 263 8.20 -13.91 -2.50
CA LEU A 263 8.89 -14.38 -3.69
C LEU A 263 10.37 -14.63 -3.44
N VAL A 264 11.04 -13.70 -2.76
CA VAL A 264 12.50 -13.72 -2.64
C VAL A 264 12.97 -14.52 -1.43
N GLU A 265 12.20 -14.47 -0.32
CA GLU A 265 12.60 -15.16 0.91
C GLU A 265 11.93 -16.53 1.05
N ALA A 266 10.60 -16.67 0.78
CA ALA A 266 9.92 -17.96 0.95
C ALA A 266 10.19 -18.93 -0.20
N PHE A 267 10.23 -18.45 -1.44
CA PHE A 267 10.34 -19.30 -2.64
C PHE A 267 11.44 -18.88 -3.62
N PRO A 268 12.70 -18.72 -3.16
CA PRO A 268 13.81 -18.40 -4.07
C PRO A 268 14.08 -19.52 -5.08
N SER A 269 13.82 -20.79 -4.72
CA SER A 269 14.00 -21.96 -5.60
C SER A 269 12.98 -22.05 -6.74
N LEU A 270 11.86 -21.35 -6.64
CA LEU A 270 10.78 -21.30 -7.65
C LEU A 270 10.78 -20.00 -8.45
N HIS A 271 11.98 -19.37 -8.62
CA HIS A 271 12.05 -18.04 -9.23
C HIS A 271 11.63 -18.06 -10.71
N VAL A 272 11.93 -19.12 -11.45
CA VAL A 272 11.56 -19.25 -12.87
C VAL A 272 10.05 -19.29 -13.05
N GLU A 273 9.37 -20.01 -12.18
CA GLU A 273 7.92 -20.21 -12.23
C GLU A 273 7.15 -18.94 -11.90
N TRP A 274 7.50 -18.26 -10.80
CA TRP A 274 6.79 -17.03 -10.45
C TRP A 274 7.19 -15.86 -11.37
N GLU A 275 8.39 -15.86 -11.95
CA GLU A 275 8.81 -14.88 -12.94
C GLU A 275 7.87 -14.87 -14.15
N HIS A 276 7.55 -16.04 -14.72
CA HIS A 276 6.62 -16.14 -15.85
C HIS A 276 5.25 -15.52 -15.55
N VAL A 277 4.72 -15.74 -14.34
CA VAL A 277 3.44 -15.14 -13.93
C VAL A 277 3.56 -13.61 -13.86
N LEU A 278 4.63 -13.10 -13.26
CA LEU A 278 4.84 -11.65 -13.13
C LEU A 278 5.07 -10.97 -14.48
N VAL A 279 5.75 -11.61 -15.43
CA VAL A 279 5.95 -11.10 -16.80
C VAL A 279 4.60 -10.86 -17.48
N VAL A 280 3.71 -11.83 -17.44
CA VAL A 280 2.36 -11.68 -18.03
C VAL A 280 1.59 -10.53 -17.35
N VAL A 281 1.61 -10.50 -16.02
CA VAL A 281 0.95 -9.43 -15.24
C VAL A 281 1.53 -8.05 -15.55
N ALA A 282 2.86 -7.93 -15.66
CA ALA A 282 3.54 -6.68 -15.96
C ALA A 282 3.17 -6.17 -17.37
N ILE A 283 3.26 -7.02 -18.39
CA ILE A 283 2.92 -6.65 -19.78
C ILE A 283 1.46 -6.19 -19.86
N LEU A 284 0.53 -6.98 -19.33
CA LEU A 284 -0.89 -6.64 -19.36
C LEU A 284 -1.20 -5.36 -18.58
N SER A 285 -0.56 -5.15 -17.43
CA SER A 285 -0.78 -3.95 -16.61
C SER A 285 -0.24 -2.70 -17.29
N MET A 286 0.93 -2.75 -17.91
CA MET A 286 1.48 -1.64 -18.68
C MET A 286 0.61 -1.33 -19.90
N PHE A 287 0.16 -2.36 -20.62
CA PHE A 287 -0.65 -2.19 -21.82
C PHE A 287 -2.04 -1.61 -21.50
N PHE A 288 -2.83 -2.30 -20.68
CA PHE A 288 -4.19 -1.87 -20.36
C PHE A 288 -4.21 -0.59 -19.53
N GLY A 289 -3.26 -0.43 -18.58
CA GLY A 289 -3.15 0.76 -17.76
C GLY A 289 -2.95 2.02 -18.60
N ASN A 290 -2.01 2.02 -19.54
CA ASN A 290 -1.76 3.18 -20.40
C ASN A 290 -2.88 3.40 -21.42
N LEU A 291 -3.36 2.33 -22.07
CA LEU A 291 -4.41 2.43 -23.09
C LEU A 291 -5.70 3.04 -22.52
N LEU A 292 -6.12 2.56 -21.36
CA LEU A 292 -7.37 3.01 -20.75
C LEU A 292 -7.22 4.38 -20.06
N ALA A 293 -6.01 4.76 -19.60
CA ALA A 293 -5.75 6.07 -19.03
C ALA A 293 -6.01 7.20 -20.04
N ILE A 294 -5.58 7.02 -21.29
CA ILE A 294 -5.71 8.03 -22.36
C ILE A 294 -7.18 8.35 -22.68
N ALA A 295 -8.08 7.38 -22.50
CA ALA A 295 -9.49 7.53 -22.81
C ALA A 295 -10.31 8.22 -21.70
N GLN A 296 -9.69 8.52 -20.54
CA GLN A 296 -10.42 9.08 -19.40
C GLN A 296 -10.55 10.61 -19.47
N THR A 297 -11.70 11.11 -19.05
CA THR A 297 -11.98 12.54 -18.83
C THR A 297 -11.92 12.93 -17.35
N ASN A 298 -12.11 11.95 -16.46
CA ASN A 298 -11.98 12.13 -15.02
C ASN A 298 -10.52 11.92 -14.58
N LEU A 299 -9.92 12.91 -13.93
CA LEU A 299 -8.51 12.90 -13.53
C LEU A 299 -8.19 11.83 -12.50
N LYS A 300 -9.09 11.60 -11.50
CA LYS A 300 -8.90 10.54 -10.51
C LYS A 300 -8.88 9.17 -11.17
N ARG A 301 -9.77 8.95 -12.14
CA ARG A 301 -9.85 7.71 -12.89
C ARG A 301 -8.65 7.54 -13.84
N MET A 302 -8.18 8.61 -14.46
CA MET A 302 -6.96 8.61 -15.27
C MET A 302 -5.74 8.23 -14.42
N LEU A 303 -5.58 8.81 -13.24
CA LEU A 303 -4.52 8.48 -12.29
C LEU A 303 -4.64 7.04 -11.76
N ALA A 304 -5.86 6.50 -11.65
CA ALA A 304 -6.10 5.11 -11.29
C ALA A 304 -5.53 4.14 -12.35
N TYR A 305 -5.81 4.37 -13.62
CA TYR A 305 -5.23 3.58 -14.71
C TYR A 305 -3.72 3.78 -14.85
N SER A 306 -3.23 5.00 -14.68
CA SER A 306 -1.79 5.28 -14.57
C SER A 306 -1.14 4.45 -13.45
N SER A 307 -1.81 4.34 -12.30
CA SER A 307 -1.38 3.50 -11.18
C SER A 307 -1.21 2.02 -11.57
N ILE A 308 -2.15 1.48 -12.36
CA ILE A 308 -2.07 0.09 -12.86
C ILE A 308 -0.81 -0.08 -13.72
N ALA A 309 -0.55 0.85 -14.64
CA ALA A 309 0.64 0.82 -15.49
C ALA A 309 1.94 0.92 -14.67
N HIS A 310 1.98 1.79 -13.66
CA HIS A 310 3.15 1.97 -12.79
C HIS A 310 3.47 0.71 -11.96
N ILE A 311 2.47 -0.06 -11.55
CA ILE A 311 2.73 -1.38 -10.93
C ILE A 311 3.37 -2.33 -11.93
N GLY A 312 2.94 -2.33 -13.19
CA GLY A 312 3.60 -3.10 -14.24
C GLY A 312 5.10 -2.76 -14.36
N TYR A 313 5.47 -1.48 -14.34
CA TYR A 313 6.88 -1.07 -14.33
C TYR A 313 7.62 -1.53 -13.07
N MET A 314 7.03 -1.39 -11.88
CA MET A 314 7.63 -1.89 -10.63
C MET A 314 7.96 -3.37 -10.70
N LEU A 315 7.06 -4.18 -11.29
CA LEU A 315 7.27 -5.63 -11.42
C LEU A 315 8.48 -5.98 -12.27
N LEU A 316 8.88 -5.16 -13.26
CA LEU A 316 10.10 -5.39 -14.06
C LEU A 316 11.35 -5.47 -13.18
N GLY A 317 11.46 -4.61 -12.16
CA GLY A 317 12.59 -4.65 -11.23
C GLY A 317 12.59 -5.90 -10.35
N ILE A 318 11.42 -6.45 -10.00
CA ILE A 318 11.32 -7.72 -9.27
C ILE A 318 11.71 -8.89 -10.17
N ILE A 319 11.25 -8.91 -11.42
CA ILE A 319 11.59 -9.90 -12.44
C ILE A 319 13.10 -9.92 -12.71
N ALA A 320 13.73 -8.75 -12.82
CA ALA A 320 15.16 -8.63 -13.03
C ALA A 320 16.00 -9.01 -11.79
N GLY A 321 15.41 -9.00 -10.60
CA GLY A 321 16.09 -9.15 -9.31
C GLY A 321 16.95 -10.41 -9.17
N PRO A 322 16.50 -11.63 -9.56
CA PRO A 322 17.29 -12.83 -9.45
C PRO A 322 18.59 -12.79 -10.30
N ASN A 323 18.55 -12.06 -11.41
CA ASN A 323 19.65 -11.97 -12.38
C ASN A 323 20.48 -10.68 -12.23
N SER A 324 20.03 -9.73 -11.40
CA SER A 324 20.67 -8.42 -11.22
C SER A 324 20.65 -7.99 -9.75
N HIS A 325 21.82 -7.77 -9.16
CA HIS A 325 21.93 -7.25 -7.78
C HIS A 325 21.23 -5.90 -7.56
N GLN A 326 20.87 -5.18 -8.61
CA GLN A 326 20.22 -3.87 -8.55
C GLN A 326 18.70 -3.93 -8.77
N GLY A 327 18.14 -5.03 -9.30
CA GLY A 327 16.73 -5.12 -9.67
C GLY A 327 15.77 -4.83 -8.50
N TYR A 328 15.98 -5.47 -7.36
CA TYR A 328 15.13 -5.28 -6.17
C TYR A 328 15.25 -3.87 -5.60
N SER A 329 16.45 -3.29 -5.57
CA SER A 329 16.66 -1.92 -5.09
C SER A 329 16.06 -0.89 -6.04
N ALA A 330 16.12 -1.13 -7.36
CA ALA A 330 15.46 -0.30 -8.36
C ALA A 330 13.93 -0.36 -8.23
N ALA A 331 13.35 -1.56 -8.00
CA ALA A 331 11.92 -1.72 -7.76
C ALA A 331 11.47 -0.98 -6.49
N MET A 332 12.23 -1.05 -5.39
CA MET A 332 11.94 -0.33 -4.16
C MET A 332 12.04 1.19 -4.35
N PHE A 333 13.07 1.67 -5.03
CA PHE A 333 13.21 3.09 -5.36
C PHE A 333 12.05 3.57 -6.24
N TYR A 334 11.65 2.75 -7.22
CA TYR A 334 10.54 3.07 -8.10
C TYR A 334 9.21 3.18 -7.37
N VAL A 335 8.84 2.17 -6.55
CA VAL A 335 7.56 2.21 -5.82
C VAL A 335 7.51 3.36 -4.84
N THR A 336 8.61 3.67 -4.16
CA THR A 336 8.69 4.80 -3.22
C THR A 336 8.53 6.13 -3.95
N THR A 337 9.25 6.32 -5.05
CA THR A 337 9.13 7.52 -5.90
C THR A 337 7.71 7.68 -6.43
N TYR A 338 7.14 6.61 -6.98
CA TYR A 338 5.77 6.62 -7.49
C TYR A 338 4.76 7.02 -6.41
N VAL A 339 4.86 6.43 -5.21
CA VAL A 339 3.93 6.71 -4.10
C VAL A 339 3.96 8.18 -3.69
N ILE A 340 5.14 8.80 -3.61
CA ILE A 340 5.29 10.22 -3.28
C ILE A 340 4.65 11.10 -4.36
N VAL A 341 4.92 10.80 -5.63
CA VAL A 341 4.37 11.57 -6.77
C VAL A 341 2.86 11.41 -6.87
N ALA A 342 2.34 10.18 -6.69
CA ALA A 342 0.91 9.91 -6.68
C ALA A 342 0.21 10.63 -5.51
N ALA A 343 0.77 10.55 -4.29
CA ALA A 343 0.27 11.30 -3.14
C ALA A 343 0.21 12.81 -3.43
N GLY A 344 1.25 13.38 -4.04
CA GLY A 344 1.26 14.78 -4.46
C GLY A 344 0.15 15.11 -5.44
N ALA A 345 -0.08 14.28 -6.46
CA ALA A 345 -1.12 14.52 -7.47
C ALA A 345 -2.53 14.51 -6.85
N PHE A 346 -2.85 13.49 -6.03
CA PHE A 346 -4.13 13.45 -5.31
C PHE A 346 -4.25 14.55 -4.25
N ALA A 347 -3.14 15.00 -3.64
CA ALA A 347 -3.14 16.13 -2.73
C ALA A 347 -3.53 17.44 -3.44
N VAL A 348 -3.04 17.69 -4.66
CA VAL A 348 -3.45 18.87 -5.45
C VAL A 348 -4.95 18.81 -5.77
N ILE A 349 -5.48 17.64 -6.14
CA ILE A 349 -6.92 17.45 -6.37
C ILE A 349 -7.71 17.77 -5.10
N ALA A 350 -7.28 17.24 -3.95
CA ALA A 350 -7.94 17.46 -2.66
C ALA A 350 -7.90 18.93 -2.23
N LEU A 351 -6.79 19.64 -2.47
CA LEU A 351 -6.63 21.06 -2.13
C LEU A 351 -7.46 21.99 -3.03
N LEU A 352 -7.68 21.61 -4.29
CA LEU A 352 -8.52 22.36 -5.22
C LEU A 352 -10.01 22.12 -4.99
N SER A 353 -10.39 20.94 -4.48
CA SER A 353 -11.80 20.58 -4.22
C SER A 353 -12.38 21.41 -3.07
N ARG A 354 -13.66 21.79 -3.21
CA ARG A 354 -14.41 22.61 -2.24
C ARG A 354 -15.61 21.85 -1.68
N SER A 355 -16.37 22.46 -0.76
CA SER A 355 -17.55 21.87 -0.16
C SER A 355 -18.56 21.33 -1.18
N ASP A 356 -18.77 22.05 -2.26
CA ASP A 356 -19.84 21.82 -3.21
C ASP A 356 -19.37 21.23 -4.54
N MET A 357 -18.04 21.23 -4.81
CA MET A 357 -17.47 20.82 -6.09
C MET A 357 -16.19 20.00 -5.92
N GLU A 358 -16.18 18.83 -6.52
CA GLU A 358 -14.98 18.01 -6.67
C GLU A 358 -14.24 18.47 -7.93
N PHE A 359 -12.92 18.72 -7.82
CA PHE A 359 -12.08 19.09 -8.96
C PHE A 359 -11.48 17.84 -9.58
N ASP A 360 -12.31 16.99 -10.16
CA ASP A 360 -11.89 15.70 -10.69
C ASP A 360 -12.02 15.55 -12.22
N GLN A 361 -12.64 16.53 -12.92
CA GLN A 361 -12.69 16.53 -14.38
C GLN A 361 -11.47 17.27 -14.96
N LEU A 362 -10.95 16.79 -16.10
CA LEU A 362 -9.82 17.45 -16.77
C LEU A 362 -10.14 18.91 -17.16
N ASP A 363 -11.40 19.19 -17.48
CA ASP A 363 -11.85 20.53 -17.84
C ASP A 363 -11.80 21.53 -16.65
N ASP A 364 -11.88 21.05 -15.42
CA ASP A 364 -11.76 21.90 -14.22
C ASP A 364 -10.37 22.54 -14.09
N TYR A 365 -9.37 21.93 -14.72
CA TYR A 365 -7.98 22.41 -14.70
C TYR A 365 -7.69 23.46 -15.78
N ARG A 366 -8.64 23.74 -16.70
CA ARG A 366 -8.47 24.81 -17.67
C ARG A 366 -8.30 26.17 -16.98
N GLY A 367 -7.24 26.88 -17.35
CA GLY A 367 -6.90 28.16 -16.74
C GLY A 367 -6.39 28.08 -15.30
N LEU A 368 -5.99 26.90 -14.79
CA LEU A 368 -5.44 26.75 -13.44
C LEU A 368 -4.24 27.68 -13.23
N ASN A 369 -3.38 27.85 -14.23
CA ASN A 369 -2.21 28.72 -14.16
C ASN A 369 -2.59 30.21 -13.91
N THR A 370 -3.71 30.67 -14.41
CA THR A 370 -4.19 32.04 -14.14
C THR A 370 -4.84 32.17 -12.76
N ARG A 371 -5.50 31.11 -12.27
CA ARG A 371 -6.18 31.10 -10.97
C ARG A 371 -5.22 30.80 -9.81
N ASN A 372 -4.32 29.84 -9.97
CA ASN A 372 -3.35 29.43 -8.97
C ASN A 372 -2.08 28.88 -9.63
N PRO A 373 -1.12 29.77 -10.00
CA PRO A 373 0.06 29.38 -10.77
C PRO A 373 0.96 28.39 -9.99
N TRP A 374 0.98 28.48 -8.67
CA TRP A 374 1.80 27.59 -7.85
C TRP A 374 1.30 26.13 -7.89
N LEU A 375 -0.01 25.91 -7.72
CA LEU A 375 -0.57 24.56 -7.82
C LEU A 375 -0.51 24.02 -9.26
N ALA A 376 -0.63 24.88 -10.27
CA ALA A 376 -0.45 24.49 -11.66
C ALA A 376 0.99 24.00 -11.92
N PHE A 377 1.97 24.72 -11.40
CA PHE A 377 3.38 24.32 -11.52
C PHE A 377 3.69 23.00 -10.78
N ILE A 378 3.18 22.82 -9.56
CA ILE A 378 3.33 21.57 -8.82
C ILE A 378 2.70 20.41 -9.61
N MET A 379 1.47 20.57 -10.13
CA MET A 379 0.80 19.53 -10.90
C MET A 379 1.60 19.20 -12.18
N LEU A 380 2.15 20.19 -12.86
CA LEU A 380 3.02 19.99 -14.02
C LEU A 380 4.23 19.13 -13.68
N LEU A 381 4.94 19.45 -12.60
CA LEU A 381 6.11 18.68 -12.16
C LEU A 381 5.74 17.23 -11.80
N LEU A 382 4.61 17.03 -11.12
CA LEU A 382 4.12 15.69 -10.76
C LEU A 382 3.76 14.87 -11.99
N MET A 383 3.05 15.46 -12.98
CA MET A 383 2.71 14.78 -14.22
C MET A 383 3.95 14.46 -15.06
N PHE A 384 4.92 15.36 -15.15
CA PHE A 384 6.21 15.10 -15.81
C PHE A 384 7.00 14.00 -15.12
N SER A 385 6.96 13.95 -13.79
CA SER A 385 7.60 12.88 -13.03
C SER A 385 6.94 11.52 -13.30
N MET A 386 5.61 11.45 -13.34
CA MET A 386 4.90 10.21 -13.71
C MET A 386 5.20 9.79 -15.16
N ALA A 387 5.25 10.76 -16.08
CA ALA A 387 5.63 10.48 -17.47
C ALA A 387 7.09 10.01 -17.60
N GLY A 388 7.97 10.40 -16.67
CA GLY A 388 9.39 10.09 -16.73
C GLY A 388 10.16 11.05 -17.62
N VAL A 389 9.84 12.34 -17.57
CA VAL A 389 10.54 13.40 -18.34
C VAL A 389 11.76 13.88 -17.54
N PRO A 390 12.99 13.92 -18.12
CA PRO A 390 14.14 14.53 -17.46
C PRO A 390 13.90 16.03 -17.15
N PRO A 391 14.40 16.56 -16.04
CA PRO A 391 15.25 15.97 -14.99
C PRO A 391 14.50 15.47 -13.75
N THR A 392 13.25 15.02 -13.90
CA THR A 392 12.43 14.61 -12.75
C THR A 392 12.89 13.28 -12.13
N VAL A 393 12.54 13.07 -10.86
CA VAL A 393 12.90 11.82 -10.13
C VAL A 393 12.29 10.58 -10.79
N GLY A 394 11.08 10.71 -11.37
CA GLY A 394 10.42 9.61 -12.08
C GLY A 394 11.19 9.11 -13.30
N PHE A 395 11.94 9.99 -13.99
CA PHE A 395 12.85 9.58 -15.06
C PHE A 395 13.95 8.65 -14.55
N PHE A 396 14.63 9.05 -13.47
CA PHE A 396 15.70 8.21 -12.88
C PHE A 396 15.16 6.89 -12.33
N ALA A 397 13.95 6.91 -11.76
CA ALA A 397 13.31 5.70 -11.27
C ALA A 397 12.97 4.72 -12.41
N LYS A 398 12.48 5.20 -13.55
CA LYS A 398 12.25 4.39 -14.75
C LYS A 398 13.55 3.89 -15.38
N LEU A 399 14.55 4.76 -15.49
CA LEU A 399 15.87 4.40 -16.03
C LEU A 399 16.55 3.30 -15.21
N GLY A 400 16.39 3.31 -13.89
CA GLY A 400 16.95 2.28 -13.01
C GLY A 400 16.26 0.91 -13.13
N LEU A 401 15.07 0.84 -13.71
CA LEU A 401 14.35 -0.41 -13.97
C LEU A 401 14.70 -1.03 -15.32
N LEU A 402 15.11 -0.23 -16.29
CA LEU A 402 15.46 -0.63 -17.66
C LEU A 402 16.95 -0.95 -17.78
#